data_2a18cfa6fa8299a35c2f6176a5047f7d
#
_entry.id   2a18cfa6fa8299a35c2f6176a5047f7d
#
_cell.length_a   1.000
_cell.length_b   1.000
_cell.length_c   1.000
_cell.angle_alpha   90.00
_cell.angle_beta   90.00
_cell.angle_gamma   90.00
#
_symmetry.space_group_name_H-M   'P 1'
#
loop_
_entity.id
_entity.type
_entity.pdbx_description
1 polymer ?
#
loop_
_entity_poly.entity_id
_entity_poly.type
_entity_poly.pdbx_seq_one_letter_code
_entity_poly.pdbx_strand_id
1 'polypeptide(L)'
;MVPNIKSSTITIDPKVQVIDNFLDSYRFEQLQSCILDQNFDWYYLDGINGDDNPRGSYQFTHGFVVNDSIKDSTNFPLISSVCNSLGCNKLNRIKVNLNPRTIFHRNGGYHLDAPDSLFMKVAILYINTNNGWTNIKGHGKVKCVANRLVKFHSSMSHAGYSCTDEKRKVVLNFNYE
;
A
#
# COMPACT_ATOMS: atom_id res chain seq x y z
N MET A 1 -29.83 39.43 10.86
CA MET A 1 -29.28 38.89 9.61
C MET A 1 -28.29 37.82 9.98
N VAL A 2 -28.59 36.53 9.70
CA VAL A 2 -27.67 35.43 9.93
C VAL A 2 -26.75 35.38 8.72
N PRO A 3 -25.41 35.33 8.89
CA PRO A 3 -24.50 35.21 7.74
C PRO A 3 -24.67 33.87 7.05
N ASN A 4 -24.89 33.94 5.76
CA ASN A 4 -25.01 32.78 4.87
C ASN A 4 -23.63 32.11 4.73
N ILE A 5 -23.37 31.05 5.50
CA ILE A 5 -22.16 30.25 5.39
C ILE A 5 -22.27 29.48 4.09
N LYS A 6 -21.56 29.93 3.06
CA LYS A 6 -21.38 29.15 1.83
C LYS A 6 -20.69 27.84 2.21
N SER A 7 -21.41 26.76 2.10
CA SER A 7 -20.83 25.42 2.18
C SER A 7 -19.85 25.25 1.02
N SER A 8 -18.56 25.29 1.31
CA SER A 8 -17.53 24.94 0.34
C SER A 8 -17.58 23.43 0.16
N THR A 9 -18.09 22.98 -0.98
CA THR A 9 -18.01 21.59 -1.37
C THR A 9 -16.55 21.28 -1.64
N ILE A 10 -15.92 20.50 -0.75
CA ILE A 10 -14.55 20.00 -0.96
C ILE A 10 -14.65 18.93 -2.07
N THR A 11 -14.18 19.28 -3.26
CA THR A 11 -14.08 18.33 -4.35
C THR A 11 -12.85 17.45 -4.12
N ILE A 12 -13.05 16.20 -3.73
CA ILE A 12 -12.00 15.19 -3.64
C ILE A 12 -11.63 14.81 -5.09
N ASP A 13 -10.38 15.03 -5.49
CA ASP A 13 -9.87 14.57 -6.79
C ASP A 13 -9.66 13.05 -6.73
N PRO A 14 -10.52 12.22 -7.35
CA PRO A 14 -10.42 10.77 -7.28
C PRO A 14 -9.37 10.20 -8.24
N LYS A 15 -8.43 11.00 -8.72
CA LYS A 15 -7.48 10.60 -9.73
C LYS A 15 -6.51 9.55 -9.21
N VAL A 16 -6.53 8.37 -9.84
CA VAL A 16 -5.49 7.35 -9.66
C VAL A 16 -4.26 7.74 -10.47
N GLN A 17 -3.11 7.76 -9.82
CA GLN A 17 -1.83 8.01 -10.47
C GLN A 17 -0.97 6.76 -10.40
N VAL A 18 -0.41 6.34 -11.53
CA VAL A 18 0.54 5.23 -11.65
C VAL A 18 1.87 5.80 -12.13
N ILE A 19 2.94 5.56 -11.39
CA ILE A 19 4.27 6.13 -11.63
C ILE A 19 5.26 4.98 -11.69
N ASP A 20 5.88 4.76 -12.83
CA ASP A 20 6.97 3.81 -13.00
C ASP A 20 8.30 4.43 -12.60
N ASN A 21 9.25 3.61 -12.12
CA ASN A 21 10.57 4.04 -11.65
C ASN A 21 10.44 5.19 -10.63
N PHE A 22 9.57 5.00 -9.64
CA PHE A 22 9.20 6.05 -8.67
C PHE A 22 10.40 6.54 -7.85
N LEU A 23 11.27 5.63 -7.43
CA LEU A 23 12.55 5.95 -6.81
C LEU A 23 13.66 5.84 -7.86
N ASP A 24 14.75 6.55 -7.65
CA ASP A 24 15.99 6.26 -8.39
C ASP A 24 16.46 4.81 -8.09
N SER A 25 17.25 4.25 -9.01
CA SER A 25 17.65 2.84 -8.95
C SER A 25 18.36 2.51 -7.65
N TYR A 26 19.26 3.35 -7.19
CA TYR A 26 20.05 3.11 -5.97
C TYR A 26 19.16 3.01 -4.73
N ARG A 27 18.26 3.98 -4.52
CA ARG A 27 17.34 3.98 -3.38
C ARG A 27 16.37 2.80 -3.42
N PHE A 28 15.89 2.48 -4.63
CA PHE A 28 14.99 1.34 -4.77
C PHE A 28 15.69 0.02 -4.48
N GLU A 29 16.91 -0.19 -4.96
CA GLU A 29 17.71 -1.39 -4.71
C GLU A 29 18.02 -1.56 -3.22
N GLN A 30 18.34 -0.49 -2.50
CA GLN A 30 18.54 -0.54 -1.04
C GLN A 30 17.26 -0.96 -0.32
N LEU A 31 16.12 -0.36 -0.65
CA LEU A 31 14.83 -0.69 -0.07
C LEU A 31 14.41 -2.13 -0.40
N GLN A 32 14.54 -2.54 -1.66
CA GLN A 32 14.20 -3.88 -2.12
C GLN A 32 15.08 -4.93 -1.45
N SER A 33 16.39 -4.73 -1.40
CA SER A 33 17.34 -5.65 -0.76
C SER A 33 17.04 -5.83 0.72
N CYS A 34 16.72 -4.75 1.42
CA CYS A 34 16.32 -4.81 2.83
C CYS A 34 15.04 -5.63 3.03
N ILE A 35 13.98 -5.31 2.30
CA ILE A 35 12.66 -5.97 2.48
C ILE A 35 12.67 -7.43 2.02
N LEU A 36 13.48 -7.76 1.00
CA LEU A 36 13.53 -9.13 0.46
C LEU A 36 14.59 -10.00 1.12
N ASP A 37 15.38 -9.45 2.05
CA ASP A 37 16.38 -10.19 2.80
C ASP A 37 15.76 -11.36 3.58
N GLN A 38 16.52 -12.44 3.71
CA GLN A 38 16.05 -13.64 4.44
C GLN A 38 15.90 -13.42 5.95
N ASN A 39 16.59 -12.41 6.50
CA ASN A 39 16.55 -12.04 7.92
C ASN A 39 15.58 -10.89 8.19
N PHE A 40 14.80 -10.44 7.20
CA PHE A 40 13.78 -9.42 7.41
C PHE A 40 12.63 -9.98 8.24
N ASP A 41 12.22 -9.26 9.27
CA ASP A 41 11.20 -9.69 10.22
C ASP A 41 9.80 -9.69 9.59
N TRP A 42 9.22 -10.87 9.43
CA TRP A 42 7.86 -11.06 8.94
C TRP A 42 6.96 -11.62 10.03
N TYR A 43 5.82 -10.98 10.26
CA TYR A 43 4.80 -11.41 11.20
C TYR A 43 3.63 -12.04 10.46
N TYR A 44 3.27 -13.25 10.85
CA TYR A 44 2.08 -13.94 10.32
C TYR A 44 0.81 -13.18 10.69
N LEU A 45 -0.08 -13.03 9.72
CA LEU A 45 -1.42 -12.48 9.92
C LEU A 45 -2.44 -13.42 9.28
N ASP A 46 -3.35 -13.92 10.12
CA ASP A 46 -4.50 -14.71 9.67
C ASP A 46 -5.52 -13.76 9.01
N GLY A 47 -5.76 -13.97 7.73
CA GLY A 47 -6.55 -13.05 6.91
C GLY A 47 -5.73 -11.97 6.18
N ILE A 48 -6.39 -11.27 5.26
CA ILE A 48 -5.78 -10.21 4.45
C ILE A 48 -6.34 -8.83 4.84
N ASN A 49 -7.62 -8.73 5.18
CA ASN A 49 -8.32 -7.46 5.43
C ASN A 49 -9.10 -7.42 6.75
N GLY A 50 -8.68 -8.17 7.78
CA GLY A 50 -9.40 -8.24 9.08
C GLY A 50 -10.38 -9.40 9.15
N ASP A 51 -11.38 -9.29 9.98
CA ASP A 51 -12.05 -10.30 10.75
C ASP A 51 -12.72 -11.49 10.05
N ASP A 52 -13.02 -11.42 8.77
CA ASP A 52 -13.65 -12.55 8.07
C ASP A 52 -12.75 -13.11 6.98
N ASN A 53 -12.04 -14.18 7.33
CA ASN A 53 -11.26 -14.96 6.35
C ASN A 53 -11.97 -16.26 5.96
N PRO A 54 -13.11 -16.22 5.25
CA PRO A 54 -13.90 -17.42 4.94
C PRO A 54 -13.21 -18.37 3.98
N ARG A 55 -12.01 -18.01 3.49
CA ARG A 55 -11.27 -18.76 2.45
C ARG A 55 -9.88 -19.24 2.87
N GLY A 56 -9.53 -19.12 4.16
CA GLY A 56 -8.20 -19.50 4.65
C GLY A 56 -7.07 -18.71 3.98
N SER A 57 -7.28 -17.45 3.65
CA SER A 57 -6.23 -16.58 3.15
C SER A 57 -5.41 -16.04 4.32
N TYR A 58 -4.11 -15.93 4.14
CA TYR A 58 -3.18 -15.38 5.11
C TYR A 58 -2.13 -14.54 4.40
N GLN A 59 -1.42 -13.72 5.15
CA GLN A 59 -0.30 -12.95 4.66
C GLN A 59 0.75 -12.79 5.75
N PHE A 60 1.91 -12.31 5.37
CA PHE A 60 2.93 -11.84 6.30
C PHE A 60 3.02 -10.33 6.20
N THR A 61 3.23 -9.67 7.33
CA THR A 61 3.31 -8.21 7.38
C THR A 61 4.46 -7.76 8.26
N HIS A 62 4.97 -6.55 7.97
CA HIS A 62 5.84 -5.82 8.88
C HIS A 62 5.40 -4.35 8.91
N GLY A 63 5.20 -3.81 10.11
CA GLY A 63 4.73 -2.44 10.32
C GLY A 63 5.87 -1.49 10.63
N PHE A 64 6.14 -0.52 9.77
CA PHE A 64 7.11 0.56 10.04
C PHE A 64 6.48 1.70 10.85
N VAL A 65 5.25 2.05 10.52
CA VAL A 65 4.43 3.05 11.23
C VAL A 65 3.05 2.48 11.49
N VAL A 66 2.59 2.59 12.72
CA VAL A 66 1.24 2.15 13.13
C VAL A 66 0.66 3.20 14.05
N ASN A 67 -0.52 3.72 13.71
CA ASN A 67 -1.21 4.79 14.46
C ASN A 67 -0.28 5.97 14.74
N ASP A 68 0.29 6.56 13.69
CA ASP A 68 1.20 7.70 13.70
C ASP A 68 2.52 7.48 14.49
N SER A 69 2.81 6.25 14.91
CA SER A 69 4.00 5.89 15.71
C SER A 69 4.96 5.00 14.93
N ILE A 70 6.25 5.37 14.91
CA ILE A 70 7.30 4.54 14.32
C ILE A 70 7.48 3.30 15.18
N LYS A 71 7.42 2.11 14.56
CA LYS A 71 7.58 0.80 15.18
C LYS A 71 8.93 0.16 14.86
N ASP A 72 9.43 0.39 13.66
CA ASP A 72 10.77 -0.06 13.24
C ASP A 72 11.65 1.16 12.98
N SER A 73 12.38 1.59 14.00
CA SER A 73 13.32 2.71 13.91
C SER A 73 14.59 2.37 13.13
N THR A 74 14.95 1.11 13.05
CA THR A 74 16.18 0.64 12.39
C THR A 74 16.09 0.80 10.86
N ASN A 75 14.97 0.37 10.28
CA ASN A 75 14.76 0.42 8.83
C ASN A 75 14.00 1.68 8.39
N PHE A 76 13.48 2.48 9.33
CA PHE A 76 12.73 3.69 9.02
C PHE A 76 13.49 4.71 8.14
N PRO A 77 14.82 4.88 8.22
CA PRO A 77 15.56 5.76 7.30
C PRO A 77 15.36 5.43 5.81
N LEU A 78 15.24 4.13 5.46
CA LEU A 78 14.92 3.72 4.08
C LEU A 78 13.50 4.12 3.69
N ILE A 79 12.55 3.96 4.62
CA ILE A 79 11.14 4.30 4.42
C ILE A 79 10.93 5.82 4.36
N SER A 80 11.66 6.59 5.17
CA SER A 80 11.56 8.06 5.18
C SER A 80 11.92 8.66 3.83
N SER A 81 12.86 8.06 3.10
CA SER A 81 13.22 8.49 1.75
C SER A 81 12.04 8.37 0.76
N VAL A 82 11.23 7.31 0.90
CA VAL A 82 9.99 7.12 0.13
C VAL A 82 8.94 8.15 0.51
N CYS A 83 8.77 8.41 1.83
CA CYS A 83 7.84 9.42 2.33
C CYS A 83 8.17 10.82 1.79
N ASN A 84 9.46 11.19 1.76
CA ASN A 84 9.91 12.45 1.19
C ASN A 84 9.55 12.57 -0.30
N SER A 85 9.77 11.48 -1.07
CA SER A 85 9.42 11.44 -2.50
C SER A 85 7.90 11.46 -2.74
N LEU A 86 7.10 10.98 -1.80
CA LEU A 86 5.62 11.04 -1.82
C LEU A 86 5.08 12.41 -1.42
N GLY A 87 5.86 13.24 -0.72
CA GLY A 87 5.40 14.49 -0.11
C GLY A 87 4.43 14.24 1.06
N CYS A 88 4.74 13.26 1.92
CA CYS A 88 3.92 12.97 3.09
C CYS A 88 4.06 14.07 4.14
N ASN A 89 2.95 14.70 4.53
CA ASN A 89 2.92 15.66 5.62
C ASN A 89 2.65 14.99 6.97
N LYS A 90 1.80 13.97 6.97
CA LYS A 90 1.46 13.18 8.13
C LYS A 90 1.37 11.71 7.77
N LEU A 91 2.01 10.87 8.55
CA LEU A 91 2.04 9.40 8.36
C LEU A 91 1.06 8.76 9.34
N ASN A 92 0.08 8.04 8.84
CA ASN A 92 -0.83 7.27 9.68
C ASN A 92 -0.36 5.81 9.81
N ARG A 93 -0.12 5.17 8.68
CA ARG A 93 0.30 3.77 8.65
C ARG A 93 1.24 3.50 7.48
N ILE A 94 2.32 2.80 7.76
CA ILE A 94 3.21 2.25 6.73
C ILE A 94 3.46 0.80 7.07
N LYS A 95 3.09 -0.10 6.17
CA LYS A 95 3.36 -1.51 6.32
C LYS A 95 3.74 -2.17 4.99
N VAL A 96 4.63 -3.14 5.06
CA VAL A 96 4.90 -4.03 3.95
C VAL A 96 4.09 -5.31 4.13
N ASN A 97 3.50 -5.80 3.03
CA ASN A 97 2.74 -7.04 2.97
C ASN A 97 3.42 -8.01 2.01
N LEU A 98 3.57 -9.24 2.43
CA LEU A 98 4.00 -10.37 1.62
C LEU A 98 2.83 -11.35 1.49
N ASN A 99 2.41 -11.59 0.25
CA ASN A 99 1.43 -12.63 -0.08
C ASN A 99 2.17 -13.76 -0.80
N PRO A 100 2.15 -15.00 -0.27
CA PRO A 100 2.71 -16.16 -0.96
C PRO A 100 2.04 -16.42 -2.30
N ARG A 101 2.77 -17.10 -3.20
CA ARG A 101 2.23 -17.57 -4.46
C ARG A 101 1.03 -18.50 -4.24
N THR A 102 0.07 -18.39 -5.14
CA THR A 102 -1.09 -19.28 -5.19
C THR A 102 -1.17 -19.98 -6.54
N ILE A 103 -1.88 -21.12 -6.62
CA ILE A 103 -2.06 -21.85 -7.87
C ILE A 103 -2.88 -21.04 -8.88
N PHE A 104 -3.89 -20.32 -8.39
CA PHE A 104 -4.73 -19.40 -9.17
C PHE A 104 -4.73 -18.03 -8.51
N HIS A 105 -4.90 -16.95 -9.29
CA HIS A 105 -5.06 -15.62 -8.73
C HIS A 105 -6.22 -15.56 -7.74
N ARG A 106 -5.93 -15.20 -6.50
CA ARG A 106 -6.92 -15.00 -5.44
C ARG A 106 -7.14 -13.52 -5.19
N ASN A 107 -8.39 -13.13 -5.09
CA ASN A 107 -8.79 -11.81 -4.65
C ASN A 107 -8.69 -11.73 -3.12
N GLY A 108 -7.92 -10.78 -2.60
CA GLY A 108 -7.75 -10.54 -1.17
C GLY A 108 -8.92 -9.81 -0.50
N GLY A 109 -9.98 -9.50 -1.25
CA GLY A 109 -11.14 -8.75 -0.77
C GLY A 109 -11.01 -7.23 -1.02
N TYR A 110 -12.12 -6.64 -1.47
CA TYR A 110 -12.22 -5.20 -1.62
C TYR A 110 -12.41 -4.52 -0.28
N HIS A 111 -11.64 -3.47 -0.03
CA HIS A 111 -11.67 -2.69 1.21
C HIS A 111 -11.38 -1.22 0.96
N LEU A 112 -11.59 -0.43 2.01
CA LEU A 112 -11.19 0.97 2.12
C LEU A 112 -10.15 1.08 3.22
N ASP A 113 -9.11 1.89 3.04
CA ASP A 113 -8.06 2.02 4.06
C ASP A 113 -8.38 3.03 5.17
N ALA A 114 -9.09 4.10 4.87
CA ALA A 114 -9.54 5.11 5.83
C ALA A 114 -10.79 5.80 5.27
N PRO A 115 -11.97 5.15 5.34
CA PRO A 115 -13.18 5.63 4.67
C PRO A 115 -13.67 6.99 5.17
N ASP A 116 -13.41 7.31 6.43
CA ASP A 116 -13.92 8.53 7.10
C ASP A 116 -12.96 9.74 6.97
N SER A 117 -11.79 9.57 6.35
CA SER A 117 -10.84 10.67 6.18
C SER A 117 -11.01 11.35 4.83
N LEU A 118 -11.19 12.67 4.84
CA LEU A 118 -11.28 13.50 3.63
C LEU A 118 -9.92 13.78 2.98
N PHE A 119 -8.82 13.62 3.71
CA PHE A 119 -7.47 14.01 3.26
C PHE A 119 -6.51 12.85 3.09
N MET A 120 -6.89 11.65 3.58
CA MET A 120 -6.04 10.49 3.56
C MET A 120 -5.85 9.96 2.14
N LYS A 121 -4.61 9.73 1.79
CA LYS A 121 -4.17 9.10 0.55
C LYS A 121 -3.62 7.72 0.82
N VAL A 122 -3.77 6.85 -0.16
CA VAL A 122 -3.13 5.54 -0.22
C VAL A 122 -2.06 5.56 -1.30
N ALA A 123 -0.88 5.07 -0.97
CA ALA A 123 0.13 4.76 -1.97
C ALA A 123 0.60 3.32 -1.80
N ILE A 124 0.77 2.61 -2.90
CA ILE A 124 1.26 1.23 -2.94
C ILE A 124 2.48 1.19 -3.83
N LEU A 125 3.65 0.93 -3.24
CA LEU A 125 4.90 0.70 -3.96
C LEU A 125 5.11 -0.81 -4.11
N TYR A 126 5.23 -1.28 -5.35
CA TYR A 126 5.50 -2.69 -5.63
C TYR A 126 7.00 -2.97 -5.48
N ILE A 127 7.33 -3.92 -4.60
CA ILE A 127 8.72 -4.26 -4.28
C ILE A 127 9.30 -5.26 -5.28
N ASN A 128 8.48 -6.13 -5.84
CA ASN A 128 8.92 -7.08 -6.87
C ASN A 128 7.95 -7.16 -8.05
N THR A 129 8.46 -7.46 -9.22
CA THR A 129 7.66 -7.75 -10.40
C THR A 129 7.05 -9.14 -10.30
N ASN A 130 5.77 -9.25 -10.62
CA ASN A 130 5.04 -10.51 -10.69
C ASN A 130 3.72 -10.31 -11.45
N ASN A 131 3.02 -11.39 -11.80
CA ASN A 131 1.76 -11.33 -12.52
C ASN A 131 0.53 -10.99 -11.66
N GLY A 132 0.69 -10.77 -10.35
CA GLY A 132 -0.33 -10.22 -9.49
C GLY A 132 -0.65 -8.76 -9.81
N TRP A 133 -1.68 -8.21 -9.17
CA TRP A 133 -2.09 -6.82 -9.40
C TRP A 133 -2.86 -6.24 -8.22
N THR A 134 -3.08 -4.94 -8.26
CA THR A 134 -4.09 -4.24 -7.46
C THR A 134 -5.22 -3.83 -8.39
N ASN A 135 -6.47 -4.13 -8.04
CA ASN A 135 -7.63 -3.63 -8.74
C ASN A 135 -8.28 -2.50 -7.94
N ILE A 136 -8.50 -1.35 -8.58
CA ILE A 136 -9.09 -0.17 -7.96
C ILE A 136 -10.44 0.07 -8.64
N LYS A 137 -11.53 0.13 -7.88
CA LYS A 137 -12.86 0.37 -8.43
C LYS A 137 -12.91 1.73 -9.16
N GLY A 138 -13.43 1.73 -10.38
CA GLY A 138 -13.49 2.92 -11.24
C GLY A 138 -12.22 3.19 -12.06
N HIS A 139 -11.08 2.56 -11.73
CA HIS A 139 -9.83 2.68 -12.49
C HIS A 139 -9.45 1.39 -13.22
N GLY A 140 -9.58 0.24 -12.52
CA GLY A 140 -9.20 -1.05 -13.07
C GLY A 140 -7.90 -1.61 -12.48
N LYS A 141 -7.19 -2.39 -13.28
CA LYS A 141 -6.06 -3.24 -12.88
C LYS A 141 -4.72 -2.51 -13.00
N VAL A 142 -3.97 -2.44 -11.90
CA VAL A 142 -2.58 -1.98 -11.87
C VAL A 142 -1.67 -3.18 -11.63
N LYS A 143 -0.81 -3.51 -12.60
CA LYS A 143 0.12 -4.65 -12.56
C LYS A 143 1.25 -4.42 -11.56
N CYS A 144 1.68 -5.47 -10.88
CA CYS A 144 2.85 -5.44 -10.02
C CYS A 144 4.13 -5.40 -10.86
N VAL A 145 4.76 -4.24 -10.90
CA VAL A 145 6.08 -4.01 -11.50
C VAL A 145 6.97 -3.42 -10.43
N ALA A 146 8.16 -3.95 -10.22
CA ALA A 146 9.13 -3.42 -9.26
C ALA A 146 9.36 -1.93 -9.49
N ASN A 147 9.43 -1.15 -8.40
CA ASN A 147 9.55 0.31 -8.42
C ASN A 147 8.39 1.07 -9.10
N ARG A 148 7.24 0.41 -9.30
CA ARG A 148 5.99 1.10 -9.67
C ARG A 148 5.26 1.53 -8.41
N LEU A 149 4.82 2.78 -8.39
CA LEU A 149 3.93 3.32 -7.37
C LEU A 149 2.54 3.54 -7.96
N VAL A 150 1.50 3.19 -7.22
CA VAL A 150 0.14 3.66 -7.48
C VAL A 150 -0.33 4.46 -6.27
N LYS A 151 -0.91 5.64 -6.50
CA LYS A 151 -1.50 6.47 -5.44
C LYS A 151 -2.92 6.90 -5.80
N PHE A 152 -3.78 6.94 -4.79
CA PHE A 152 -5.20 7.28 -4.91
C PHE A 152 -5.77 7.72 -3.57
N HIS A 153 -7.00 8.22 -3.58
CA HIS A 153 -7.69 8.63 -2.35
C HIS A 153 -8.18 7.41 -1.55
N SER A 154 -8.13 7.48 -0.22
CA SER A 154 -8.50 6.37 0.69
C SER A 154 -9.96 5.90 0.56
N SER A 155 -10.86 6.76 0.04
CA SER A 155 -12.25 6.41 -0.26
C SER A 155 -12.43 5.51 -1.49
N MET A 156 -11.35 5.22 -2.23
CA MET A 156 -11.42 4.33 -3.39
C MET A 156 -11.25 2.87 -2.95
N SER A 157 -12.32 2.10 -3.14
CA SER A 157 -12.30 0.66 -2.84
C SER A 157 -11.33 -0.08 -3.75
N HIS A 158 -10.45 -0.87 -3.16
CA HIS A 158 -9.44 -1.60 -3.90
C HIS A 158 -9.20 -3.00 -3.33
N ALA A 159 -8.61 -3.88 -4.13
CA ALA A 159 -8.26 -5.25 -3.75
C ALA A 159 -6.93 -5.69 -4.35
N GLY A 160 -6.10 -6.34 -3.55
CA GLY A 160 -4.91 -7.03 -4.02
C GLY A 160 -5.26 -8.40 -4.59
N TYR A 161 -4.62 -8.77 -5.70
CA TYR A 161 -4.68 -10.12 -6.27
C TYR A 161 -3.32 -10.78 -6.15
N SER A 162 -3.30 -12.06 -5.74
CA SER A 162 -2.08 -12.85 -5.58
C SER A 162 -1.36 -13.07 -6.92
N CYS A 163 -0.08 -13.42 -6.86
CA CYS A 163 0.70 -13.87 -8.02
C CYS A 163 0.65 -15.40 -8.16
N THR A 164 0.97 -15.88 -9.37
CA THR A 164 1.07 -17.32 -9.70
C THR A 164 2.42 -17.70 -10.30
N ASP A 165 3.23 -16.74 -10.70
CA ASP A 165 4.52 -16.87 -11.39
C ASP A 165 5.73 -16.76 -10.45
N GLU A 166 5.66 -15.88 -9.46
CA GLU A 166 6.74 -15.62 -8.51
C GLU A 166 6.47 -16.25 -7.15
N LYS A 167 7.52 -16.52 -6.35
CA LYS A 167 7.37 -17.12 -5.00
C LYS A 167 6.47 -16.31 -4.09
N ARG A 168 6.45 -15.00 -4.27
CA ARG A 168 5.73 -14.04 -3.41
C ARG A 168 5.42 -12.75 -4.17
N LYS A 169 4.34 -12.09 -3.75
CA LYS A 169 4.03 -10.70 -4.08
C LYS A 169 4.32 -9.86 -2.85
N VAL A 170 5.16 -8.83 -3.00
CA VAL A 170 5.52 -7.92 -1.91
C VAL A 170 5.17 -6.49 -2.30
N VAL A 171 4.43 -5.81 -1.42
CA VAL A 171 4.00 -4.43 -1.60
C VAL A 171 4.19 -3.63 -0.32
N LEU A 172 4.63 -2.39 -0.45
CA LEU A 172 4.76 -1.44 0.65
C LEU A 172 3.61 -0.43 0.55
N ASN A 173 2.76 -0.40 1.57
CA ASN A 173 1.55 0.41 1.64
C ASN A 173 1.74 1.59 2.57
N PHE A 174 1.30 2.76 2.11
CA PHE A 174 1.30 4.03 2.84
C PHE A 174 -0.12 4.55 2.96
N ASN A 175 -0.51 4.92 4.19
CA ASN A 175 -1.67 5.74 4.47
C ASN A 175 -1.15 7.06 5.06
N TYR A 176 -1.39 8.18 4.37
CA TYR A 176 -0.75 9.47 4.66
C TYR A 176 -1.60 10.66 4.19
N GLU A 177 -1.30 11.84 4.73
CA GLU A 177 -1.84 13.13 4.31
C GLU A 177 -0.77 14.01 3.70
#